data_8763255a8fd3469838cc8baabf3dbde9
#
_entry.id   8763255a8fd3469838cc8baabf3dbde9
#
_cell.length_a   1.000
_cell.length_b   1.000
_cell.length_c   1.000
_cell.angle_alpha   90.00
_cell.angle_beta   90.00
_cell.angle_gamma   90.00
#
_symmetry.space_group_name_H-M   'P 1'
#
loop_
_entity.id
_entity.type
_entity.pdbx_description
1 polymer ?
#
loop_
_entity_poly.entity_id
_entity_poly.type
_entity_poly.pdbx_seq_one_letter_code
_entity_poly.pdbx_strand_id
1 'polypeptide(L)'
;MSSRRKFIKKAALGTVGISTVFNTITATEKKAAITNTKKVKKPVIISTWRHGLAANEEAWKQLKKGVSPLDAIVAGVGIPESDPEVRSVGYGGLPDREGKVTLDACIMDKNSDCGSVSFLQSIKHPIAVAKKVMENTPHVMLSGEGALQFALSEGFKEENLLTEKSKLAWEKWLENSKYKPIINIENHDT
;
A
#
# COMPACT_ATOMS: atom_id res chain seq x y z
N MET A 1 35.92 -7.01 6.70
CA MET A 1 34.59 -7.40 7.23
C MET A 1 34.67 -7.60 8.73
N SER A 2 34.11 -6.70 9.52
CA SER A 2 34.10 -6.80 10.99
C SER A 2 32.99 -7.76 11.41
N SER A 3 33.34 -8.94 11.94
CA SER A 3 32.39 -9.96 12.36
C SER A 3 31.56 -9.44 13.57
N ARG A 4 30.23 -9.68 13.54
CA ARG A 4 29.30 -9.39 14.66
C ARG A 4 29.80 -9.90 16.00
N ARG A 5 30.58 -11.00 16.02
CA ARG A 5 31.25 -11.53 17.21
C ARG A 5 32.31 -10.59 17.80
N LYS A 6 33.01 -9.80 16.96
CA LYS A 6 34.03 -8.83 17.45
C LYS A 6 33.37 -7.61 18.09
N PHE A 7 32.18 -7.22 17.62
CA PHE A 7 31.39 -6.14 18.20
C PHE A 7 30.89 -6.50 19.60
N ILE A 8 30.31 -7.68 19.75
CA ILE A 8 29.80 -8.17 21.06
C ILE A 8 30.94 -8.31 22.09
N LYS A 9 32.10 -8.81 21.69
CA LYS A 9 33.25 -8.93 22.61
C LYS A 9 33.81 -7.57 23.05
N LYS A 10 33.75 -6.53 22.21
CA LYS A 10 34.15 -5.18 22.61
C LYS A 10 33.14 -4.48 23.51
N ALA A 11 31.85 -4.79 23.36
CA ALA A 11 30.82 -4.27 24.25
C ALA A 11 30.87 -4.87 25.67
N ALA A 12 31.27 -6.16 25.78
CA ALA A 12 31.40 -6.85 27.07
C ALA A 12 32.64 -6.45 27.89
N LEU A 13 33.65 -5.89 27.25
CA LEU A 13 34.89 -5.43 27.94
C LEU A 13 34.83 -3.98 28.42
N GLY A 14 33.77 -3.24 28.05
CA GLY A 14 33.57 -1.83 28.47
C GLY A 14 32.78 -1.64 29.76
N THR A 15 32.32 -2.72 30.41
CA THR A 15 31.44 -2.64 31.57
C THR A 15 32.11 -2.94 32.92
N VAL A 16 33.43 -3.05 32.97
CA VAL A 16 34.16 -3.20 34.25
C VAL A 16 34.99 -1.96 34.46
N GLY A 17 34.42 -0.97 35.08
CA GLY A 17 35.19 0.18 35.58
C GLY A 17 34.50 1.52 35.58
N ILE A 18 33.25 1.63 36.01
CA ILE A 18 32.70 2.90 36.56
C ILE A 18 31.67 2.53 37.63
N SER A 19 32.19 2.13 38.76
CA SER A 19 31.47 2.27 40.02
C SER A 19 31.85 3.64 40.59
N THR A 20 30.86 4.37 41.04
CA THR A 20 30.90 5.67 41.76
C THR A 20 30.80 6.90 40.86
N VAL A 21 29.63 7.31 40.54
CA VAL A 21 28.93 8.57 40.94
C VAL A 21 27.51 8.47 40.38
N PHE A 22 26.61 7.82 41.09
CA PHE A 22 25.18 8.03 40.84
C PHE A 22 24.81 9.40 41.43
N ASN A 23 25.04 10.45 40.69
CA ASN A 23 24.23 11.64 40.83
C ASN A 23 22.87 11.29 40.25
N THR A 24 21.88 11.18 41.10
CA THR A 24 20.47 11.13 40.76
C THR A 24 20.11 12.37 39.98
N ILE A 25 20.33 12.30 38.67
CA ILE A 25 19.59 13.15 37.72
C ILE A 25 18.18 12.58 37.72
N THR A 26 17.34 13.14 38.58
CA THR A 26 15.89 13.04 38.41
C THR A 26 15.62 13.66 37.04
N ALA A 27 15.59 12.82 36.03
CA ALA A 27 14.97 13.16 34.74
C ALA A 27 13.51 13.46 35.11
N THR A 28 13.22 14.72 35.36
CA THR A 28 11.86 15.22 35.28
C THR A 28 11.49 15.04 33.83
N GLU A 29 10.93 13.88 33.52
CA GLU A 29 10.18 13.72 32.30
C GLU A 29 9.13 14.83 32.31
N LYS A 30 9.46 15.94 31.65
CA LYS A 30 8.45 16.84 31.17
C LYS A 30 7.64 15.97 30.17
N LYS A 31 6.67 15.27 30.75
CA LYS A 31 5.51 14.84 29.98
C LYS A 31 5.03 16.10 29.27
N ALA A 32 5.48 16.27 28.02
CA ALA A 32 4.90 17.28 27.17
C ALA A 32 3.42 16.91 27.16
N ALA A 33 2.66 17.66 27.94
CA ALA A 33 1.23 17.56 27.92
C ALA A 33 0.84 17.86 26.47
N ILE A 34 0.52 16.84 25.72
CA ILE A 34 -0.22 16.98 24.46
C ILE A 34 -1.62 17.44 24.88
N THR A 35 -1.67 18.66 25.35
CA THR A 35 -2.90 19.36 25.68
C THR A 35 -3.42 19.95 24.39
N ASN A 36 -4.56 19.49 23.99
CA ASN A 36 -5.41 19.88 22.89
C ASN A 36 -5.43 18.91 21.68
N THR A 37 -5.64 17.64 21.90
CA THR A 37 -6.32 16.85 20.91
C THR A 37 -7.77 17.34 20.88
N LYS A 38 -8.08 18.27 20.00
CA LYS A 38 -9.49 18.47 19.58
C LYS A 38 -10.00 17.06 19.32
N LYS A 39 -11.06 16.63 20.05
CA LYS A 39 -11.67 15.32 19.84
C LYS A 39 -11.96 15.21 18.35
N VAL A 40 -11.19 14.40 17.63
CA VAL A 40 -11.42 14.15 16.21
C VAL A 40 -12.81 13.55 16.13
N LYS A 41 -13.72 14.23 15.44
CA LYS A 41 -15.06 13.70 15.21
C LYS A 41 -14.91 12.47 14.31
N LYS A 42 -15.17 11.30 14.85
CA LYS A 42 -15.22 10.05 14.06
C LYS A 42 -16.54 9.97 13.30
N PRO A 43 -16.57 9.35 12.10
CA PRO A 43 -15.45 8.74 11.38
C PRO A 43 -14.55 9.75 10.67
N VAL A 44 -13.34 9.30 10.31
CA VAL A 44 -12.35 10.07 9.53
C VAL A 44 -11.94 9.24 8.32
N ILE A 45 -11.86 9.87 7.15
CA ILE A 45 -11.33 9.27 5.92
C ILE A 45 -10.15 10.11 5.46
N ILE A 46 -9.04 9.46 5.12
CA ILE A 46 -7.81 10.11 4.69
C ILE A 46 -7.32 9.43 3.41
N SER A 47 -6.90 10.23 2.44
CA SER A 47 -6.23 9.77 1.21
C SER A 47 -4.97 10.58 0.95
N THR A 48 -4.00 9.99 0.27
CA THR A 48 -2.71 10.64 -0.02
C THR A 48 -2.66 11.32 -1.39
N TRP A 49 -3.42 10.84 -2.37
CA TRP A 49 -3.41 11.34 -3.75
C TRP A 49 -4.63 12.20 -4.07
N ARG A 50 -4.53 13.06 -5.08
CA ARG A 50 -5.64 13.95 -5.49
C ARG A 50 -6.90 13.19 -5.89
N HIS A 51 -6.77 12.09 -6.62
CA HIS A 51 -7.90 11.23 -6.98
C HIS A 51 -8.56 10.56 -5.76
N GLY A 52 -7.87 10.52 -4.63
CA GLY A 52 -8.43 10.10 -3.35
C GLY A 52 -9.56 10.99 -2.84
N LEU A 53 -9.73 12.22 -3.33
CA LEU A 53 -10.87 13.06 -2.96
C LEU A 53 -12.19 12.43 -3.41
N ALA A 54 -12.28 11.97 -4.65
CA ALA A 54 -13.46 11.27 -5.16
C ALA A 54 -13.70 9.95 -4.42
N ALA A 55 -12.63 9.22 -4.12
CA ALA A 55 -12.71 8.00 -3.30
C ALA A 55 -13.27 8.30 -1.90
N ASN A 56 -12.79 9.35 -1.24
CA ASN A 56 -13.26 9.77 0.08
C ASN A 56 -14.74 10.18 0.06
N GLU A 57 -15.18 10.89 -0.99
CA GLU A 57 -16.57 11.28 -1.14
C GLU A 57 -17.50 10.06 -1.24
N GLU A 58 -17.13 9.07 -2.05
CA GLU A 58 -17.92 7.84 -2.17
C GLU A 58 -17.89 7.03 -0.87
N ALA A 59 -16.73 6.82 -0.28
CA ALA A 59 -16.61 6.12 1.00
C ALA A 59 -17.46 6.80 2.08
N TRP A 60 -17.48 8.13 2.11
CA TRP A 60 -18.32 8.90 3.04
C TRP A 60 -19.80 8.71 2.81
N LYS A 61 -20.25 8.65 1.54
CA LYS A 61 -21.64 8.34 1.20
C LYS A 61 -22.05 6.95 1.71
N GLN A 62 -21.17 5.95 1.57
CA GLN A 62 -21.43 4.60 2.05
C GLN A 62 -21.49 4.54 3.58
N LEU A 63 -20.57 5.20 4.28
CA LEU A 63 -20.60 5.30 5.75
C LEU A 63 -21.89 5.95 6.27
N LYS A 64 -22.39 6.99 5.60
CA LYS A 64 -23.69 7.62 5.96
C LYS A 64 -24.89 6.69 5.80
N LYS A 65 -24.78 5.69 4.93
CA LYS A 65 -25.81 4.64 4.75
C LYS A 65 -25.68 3.50 5.76
N GLY A 66 -24.68 3.55 6.66
CA GLY A 66 -24.42 2.51 7.65
C GLY A 66 -23.62 1.33 7.11
N VAL A 67 -23.00 1.46 5.93
CA VAL A 67 -22.10 0.44 5.37
C VAL A 67 -20.83 0.33 6.24
N SER A 68 -20.26 -0.86 6.35
CA SER A 68 -19.05 -1.06 7.13
C SER A 68 -17.89 -0.19 6.63
N PRO A 69 -16.95 0.23 7.49
CA PRO A 69 -15.79 0.99 7.05
C PRO A 69 -14.97 0.29 5.95
N LEU A 70 -14.85 -1.02 6.03
CA LEU A 70 -14.12 -1.82 5.05
C LEU A 70 -14.80 -1.76 3.66
N ASP A 71 -16.11 -2.01 3.62
CA ASP A 71 -16.88 -1.95 2.37
C ASP A 71 -16.95 -0.52 1.81
N ALA A 72 -17.02 0.48 2.69
CA ALA A 72 -16.96 1.88 2.29
C ALA A 72 -15.61 2.23 1.62
N ILE A 73 -14.49 1.72 2.14
CA ILE A 73 -13.17 1.88 1.52
C ILE A 73 -13.14 1.21 0.15
N VAL A 74 -13.61 -0.03 0.03
CA VAL A 74 -13.66 -0.74 -1.26
C VAL A 74 -14.47 0.04 -2.29
N ALA A 75 -15.66 0.52 -1.90
CA ALA A 75 -16.49 1.34 -2.79
C ALA A 75 -15.80 2.65 -3.19
N GLY A 76 -15.12 3.29 -2.23
CA GLY A 76 -14.37 4.52 -2.47
C GLY A 76 -13.21 4.33 -3.44
N VAL A 77 -12.36 3.32 -3.19
CA VAL A 77 -11.20 3.00 -4.03
C VAL A 77 -11.64 2.55 -5.43
N GLY A 78 -12.79 1.90 -5.55
CA GLY A 78 -13.37 1.52 -6.85
C GLY A 78 -13.65 2.71 -7.79
N ILE A 79 -13.79 3.94 -7.26
CA ILE A 79 -13.99 5.14 -8.09
C ILE A 79 -12.74 5.44 -8.94
N PRO A 80 -11.54 5.68 -8.38
CA PRO A 80 -10.34 5.87 -9.19
C PRO A 80 -9.96 4.65 -10.01
N GLU A 81 -10.26 3.43 -9.55
CA GLU A 81 -10.03 2.21 -10.34
C GLU A 81 -10.91 2.14 -11.59
N SER A 82 -12.04 2.83 -11.61
CA SER A 82 -12.94 2.91 -12.77
C SER A 82 -12.66 4.10 -13.68
N ASP A 83 -11.88 5.08 -13.24
CA ASP A 83 -11.65 6.32 -13.96
C ASP A 83 -10.43 6.20 -14.91
N PRO A 84 -10.63 6.20 -16.24
CA PRO A 84 -9.54 6.06 -17.21
C PRO A 84 -8.55 7.24 -17.19
N GLU A 85 -8.88 8.35 -16.53
CA GLU A 85 -7.96 9.47 -16.36
C GLU A 85 -6.97 9.24 -15.19
N VAL A 86 -7.30 8.33 -14.28
CA VAL A 86 -6.42 7.92 -13.17
C VAL A 86 -5.54 6.76 -13.64
N ARG A 87 -4.46 7.08 -14.35
CA ARG A 87 -3.61 6.10 -15.01
C ARG A 87 -2.66 5.31 -14.09
N SER A 88 -2.78 5.44 -12.80
CA SER A 88 -1.96 4.71 -11.81
C SER A 88 -2.64 3.49 -11.22
N VAL A 89 -3.93 3.29 -11.50
CA VAL A 89 -4.73 2.18 -10.96
C VAL A 89 -5.81 1.76 -11.97
N GLY A 90 -6.32 0.54 -11.85
CA GLY A 90 -7.54 0.07 -12.51
C GLY A 90 -7.61 0.22 -14.02
N TYR A 91 -8.80 0.59 -14.50
CA TYR A 91 -9.08 0.80 -15.91
C TYR A 91 -8.33 2.01 -16.47
N GLY A 92 -7.54 1.82 -17.50
CA GLY A 92 -6.69 2.85 -18.07
C GLY A 92 -5.34 3.00 -17.38
N GLY A 93 -4.98 2.09 -16.46
CA GLY A 93 -3.66 2.03 -15.86
C GLY A 93 -2.55 2.00 -16.92
N LEU A 94 -1.41 2.64 -16.63
CA LEU A 94 -0.24 2.55 -17.50
C LEU A 94 0.28 1.11 -17.48
N PRO A 95 0.61 0.54 -18.65
CA PRO A 95 1.09 -0.82 -18.72
C PRO A 95 2.55 -0.94 -18.29
N ASP A 96 2.96 -2.17 -18.05
CA ASP A 96 4.37 -2.53 -17.92
C ASP A 96 5.12 -2.40 -19.27
N ARG A 97 6.39 -2.79 -19.29
CA ARG A 97 7.23 -2.71 -20.50
C ARG A 97 6.68 -3.52 -21.67
N GLU A 98 6.03 -4.63 -21.39
CA GLU A 98 5.44 -5.54 -22.37
C GLU A 98 4.03 -5.12 -22.82
N GLY A 99 3.54 -3.98 -22.35
CA GLY A 99 2.24 -3.44 -22.72
C GLY A 99 1.06 -4.03 -21.93
N LYS A 100 1.32 -4.69 -20.81
CA LYS A 100 0.29 -5.30 -19.96
C LYS A 100 -0.02 -4.41 -18.77
N VAL A 101 -1.30 -4.15 -18.53
CA VAL A 101 -1.73 -3.47 -17.30
C VAL A 101 -1.72 -4.48 -16.16
N THR A 102 -0.81 -4.28 -15.21
CA THR A 102 -0.66 -5.09 -14.00
C THR A 102 -1.01 -4.24 -12.79
N LEU A 103 -1.78 -4.79 -11.88
CA LEU A 103 -2.36 -4.07 -10.75
C LEU A 103 -2.00 -4.74 -9.43
N ASP A 104 -1.77 -3.89 -8.43
CA ASP A 104 -1.52 -4.30 -7.05
C ASP A 104 -2.55 -3.63 -6.15
N ALA A 105 -2.99 -4.34 -5.12
CA ALA A 105 -3.85 -3.78 -4.09
C ALA A 105 -3.64 -4.50 -2.77
N CYS A 106 -3.85 -3.77 -1.68
CA CYS A 106 -3.93 -4.36 -0.35
C CYS A 106 -5.01 -3.68 0.49
N ILE A 107 -5.58 -4.45 1.41
CA ILE A 107 -6.58 -3.98 2.35
C ILE A 107 -6.33 -4.63 3.71
N MET A 108 -6.65 -3.89 4.75
CA MET A 108 -6.55 -4.38 6.12
C MET A 108 -7.78 -3.94 6.92
N ASP A 109 -8.27 -4.81 7.76
CA ASP A 109 -9.37 -4.50 8.66
C ASP A 109 -8.90 -3.99 10.03
N LYS A 110 -9.85 -3.73 10.92
CA LYS A 110 -9.61 -3.24 12.29
C LYS A 110 -8.90 -4.26 13.21
N ASN A 111 -8.92 -5.54 12.87
CA ASN A 111 -8.31 -6.63 13.64
C ASN A 111 -6.88 -6.94 13.13
N SER A 112 -6.42 -6.24 12.11
CA SER A 112 -5.17 -6.47 11.38
C SER A 112 -5.23 -7.71 10.47
N ASP A 113 -6.41 -8.23 10.16
CA ASP A 113 -6.58 -9.18 9.09
C ASP A 113 -6.37 -8.45 7.76
N CYS A 114 -5.57 -9.02 6.88
CA CYS A 114 -5.22 -8.37 5.61
C CYS A 114 -5.33 -9.31 4.42
N GLY A 115 -5.56 -8.70 3.27
CA GLY A 115 -5.54 -9.37 1.98
C GLY A 115 -4.90 -8.50 0.93
N SER A 116 -4.26 -9.11 -0.03
CA SER A 116 -3.61 -8.39 -1.11
C SER A 116 -3.55 -9.21 -2.40
N VAL A 117 -3.41 -8.49 -3.49
CA VAL A 117 -3.10 -9.04 -4.80
C VAL A 117 -1.92 -8.30 -5.39
N SER A 118 -1.08 -8.98 -6.13
CA SER A 118 -0.02 -8.37 -6.90
C SER A 118 0.04 -8.96 -8.31
N PHE A 119 0.50 -8.15 -9.26
CA PHE A 119 0.60 -8.54 -10.66
C PHE A 119 -0.73 -9.10 -11.21
N LEU A 120 -1.85 -8.58 -10.71
CA LEU A 120 -3.19 -8.97 -11.18
C LEU A 120 -3.47 -8.30 -12.53
N GLN A 121 -3.90 -9.06 -13.51
CA GLN A 121 -4.25 -8.58 -14.85
C GLN A 121 -5.74 -8.73 -15.09
N SER A 122 -6.25 -7.98 -16.05
CA SER A 122 -7.62 -8.10 -16.58
C SER A 122 -8.76 -7.86 -15.59
N ILE A 123 -8.50 -7.54 -14.34
CA ILE A 123 -9.55 -7.26 -13.35
C ILE A 123 -9.48 -5.78 -12.94
N LYS A 124 -10.54 -5.04 -13.24
CA LYS A 124 -10.62 -3.59 -13.06
C LYS A 124 -10.50 -3.12 -11.59
N HIS A 125 -11.02 -3.93 -10.66
CA HIS A 125 -11.09 -3.60 -9.23
C HIS A 125 -10.22 -4.50 -8.37
N PRO A 126 -8.90 -4.33 -8.38
CA PRO A 126 -7.99 -5.15 -7.58
C PRO A 126 -8.25 -5.03 -6.07
N ILE A 127 -8.74 -3.88 -5.56
CA ILE A 127 -9.07 -3.72 -4.14
C ILE A 127 -10.19 -4.66 -3.69
N ALA A 128 -11.17 -4.89 -4.55
CA ALA A 128 -12.27 -5.81 -4.26
C ALA A 128 -11.78 -7.26 -4.22
N VAL A 129 -10.83 -7.63 -5.09
CA VAL A 129 -10.19 -8.96 -5.07
C VAL A 129 -9.33 -9.11 -3.81
N ALA A 130 -8.55 -8.09 -3.44
CA ALA A 130 -7.76 -8.11 -2.20
C ALA A 130 -8.65 -8.33 -0.96
N LYS A 131 -9.83 -7.70 -0.91
CA LYS A 131 -10.81 -7.96 0.15
C LYS A 131 -11.26 -9.43 0.16
N LYS A 132 -11.53 -10.01 -1.01
CA LYS A 132 -11.90 -11.43 -1.13
C LYS A 132 -10.78 -12.37 -0.69
N VAL A 133 -9.52 -12.05 -0.99
CA VAL A 133 -8.38 -12.81 -0.48
C VAL A 133 -8.40 -12.83 1.05
N MET A 134 -8.60 -11.69 1.71
CA MET A 134 -8.68 -11.58 3.16
C MET A 134 -9.84 -12.39 3.75
N GLU A 135 -11.01 -12.32 3.12
CA GLU A 135 -12.24 -12.89 3.69
C GLU A 135 -12.41 -14.38 3.40
N ASN A 136 -11.94 -14.87 2.24
CA ASN A 136 -12.29 -16.18 1.70
C ASN A 136 -11.09 -17.13 1.58
N THR A 137 -9.88 -16.71 2.01
CA THR A 137 -8.69 -17.56 1.94
C THR A 137 -7.86 -17.48 3.22
N PRO A 138 -7.01 -18.48 3.52
CA PRO A 138 -6.02 -18.37 4.58
C PRO A 138 -4.78 -17.56 4.21
N HIS A 139 -4.73 -17.03 2.99
CA HIS A 139 -3.59 -16.30 2.47
C HIS A 139 -3.73 -14.80 2.71
N VAL A 140 -2.61 -14.13 2.91
CA VAL A 140 -2.55 -12.66 2.96
C VAL A 140 -2.27 -12.04 1.60
N MET A 141 -1.82 -12.83 0.62
CA MET A 141 -1.50 -12.37 -0.73
C MET A 141 -1.66 -13.47 -1.76
N LEU A 142 -2.23 -13.12 -2.90
CA LEU A 142 -2.18 -13.91 -4.13
C LEU A 142 -1.52 -13.07 -5.23
N SER A 143 -0.85 -13.72 -6.18
CA SER A 143 -0.10 -13.03 -7.23
C SER A 143 -0.33 -13.63 -8.61
N GLY A 144 -0.25 -12.78 -9.64
CA GLY A 144 -0.24 -13.17 -11.05
C GLY A 144 -1.43 -14.01 -11.46
N GLU A 145 -1.17 -15.08 -12.18
CA GLU A 145 -2.19 -16.02 -12.69
C GLU A 145 -3.04 -16.63 -11.56
N GLY A 146 -2.42 -16.95 -10.41
CA GLY A 146 -3.15 -17.46 -9.26
C GLY A 146 -4.16 -16.46 -8.70
N ALA A 147 -3.81 -15.16 -8.68
CA ALA A 147 -4.72 -14.12 -8.28
C ALA A 147 -5.87 -13.93 -9.28
N LEU A 148 -5.58 -14.04 -10.58
CA LEU A 148 -6.61 -13.98 -11.63
C LEU A 148 -7.60 -15.14 -11.52
N GLN A 149 -7.10 -16.37 -11.41
CA GLN A 149 -7.96 -17.56 -11.27
C GLN A 149 -8.85 -17.47 -10.05
N PHE A 150 -8.30 -17.01 -8.92
CA PHE A 150 -9.09 -16.75 -7.71
C PHE A 150 -10.16 -15.69 -7.96
N ALA A 151 -9.80 -14.56 -8.58
CA ALA A 151 -10.77 -13.50 -8.89
C ALA A 151 -11.92 -14.04 -9.77
N LEU A 152 -11.63 -14.83 -10.79
CA LEU A 152 -12.64 -15.43 -11.65
C LEU A 152 -13.55 -16.38 -10.86
N SER A 153 -13.00 -17.18 -9.96
CA SER A 153 -13.78 -18.07 -9.09
C SER A 153 -14.69 -17.31 -8.11
N GLU A 154 -14.32 -16.08 -7.72
CA GLU A 154 -15.12 -15.16 -6.90
C GLU A 154 -16.15 -14.35 -7.73
N GLY A 155 -16.24 -14.60 -9.05
CA GLY A 155 -17.23 -14.01 -9.94
C GLY A 155 -16.83 -12.69 -10.59
N PHE A 156 -15.58 -12.25 -10.46
CA PHE A 156 -15.05 -11.12 -11.22
C PHE A 156 -14.94 -11.50 -12.70
N LYS A 157 -14.98 -10.49 -13.55
CA LYS A 157 -14.92 -10.68 -15.01
C LYS A 157 -13.65 -10.04 -15.57
N GLU A 158 -13.08 -10.69 -16.56
CA GLU A 158 -11.96 -10.12 -17.29
C GLU A 158 -12.42 -8.96 -18.18
N GLU A 159 -11.62 -7.91 -18.18
CA GLU A 159 -11.78 -6.72 -19.02
C GLU A 159 -10.42 -6.33 -19.61
N ASN A 160 -10.44 -5.74 -20.81
CA ASN A 160 -9.23 -5.07 -21.31
C ASN A 160 -9.06 -3.74 -20.59
N LEU A 161 -8.02 -3.65 -19.77
CA LEU A 161 -7.74 -2.46 -18.95
C LEU A 161 -6.92 -1.39 -19.68
N LEU A 162 -6.26 -1.75 -20.80
CA LEU A 162 -5.44 -0.83 -21.57
C LEU A 162 -6.32 0.05 -22.46
N THR A 163 -6.41 1.33 -22.15
CA THR A 163 -7.06 2.32 -23.01
C THR A 163 -6.12 2.80 -24.11
N GLU A 164 -6.68 3.32 -25.21
CA GLU A 164 -5.88 3.91 -26.29
C GLU A 164 -4.97 5.03 -25.79
N LYS A 165 -5.45 5.85 -24.87
CA LYS A 165 -4.66 6.93 -24.24
C LYS A 165 -3.44 6.40 -23.50
N SER A 166 -3.60 5.34 -22.73
CA SER A 166 -2.50 4.70 -21.99
C SER A 166 -1.54 3.97 -22.91
N LYS A 167 -2.06 3.35 -23.96
CA LYS A 167 -1.27 2.70 -25.02
C LYS A 167 -0.36 3.70 -25.73
N LEU A 168 -0.90 4.82 -26.20
CA LEU A 168 -0.11 5.88 -26.86
C LEU A 168 0.97 6.46 -25.91
N ALA A 169 0.64 6.62 -24.64
CA ALA A 169 1.61 7.08 -23.65
C ALA A 169 2.74 6.07 -23.41
N TRP A 170 2.43 4.78 -23.40
CA TRP A 170 3.39 3.68 -23.30
C TRP A 170 4.28 3.58 -24.55
N GLU A 171 3.72 3.62 -25.75
CA GLU A 171 4.47 3.61 -27.02
C GLU A 171 5.48 4.76 -27.08
N LYS A 172 5.05 5.99 -26.73
CA LYS A 172 5.91 7.14 -26.65
C LYS A 172 7.01 7.00 -25.59
N TRP A 173 6.71 6.37 -24.47
CA TRP A 173 7.70 6.09 -23.43
C TRP A 173 8.76 5.09 -23.95
N LEU A 174 8.36 4.04 -24.68
CA LEU A 174 9.28 3.04 -25.25
C LEU A 174 10.31 3.66 -26.19
N GLU A 175 9.93 4.65 -27.00
CA GLU A 175 10.84 5.36 -27.91
C GLU A 175 12.06 5.97 -27.21
N ASN A 176 11.84 6.44 -25.98
CA ASN A 176 12.83 7.20 -25.21
C ASN A 176 13.39 6.43 -24.01
N SER A 177 12.82 5.30 -23.67
CA SER A 177 13.20 4.57 -22.47
C SER A 177 14.49 3.81 -22.65
N LYS A 178 15.57 4.39 -22.15
CA LYS A 178 16.89 3.73 -22.04
C LYS A 178 17.03 3.07 -20.69
N TYR A 179 16.02 2.28 -20.32
CA TYR A 179 15.99 1.60 -19.04
C TYR A 179 17.24 0.75 -18.84
N LYS A 180 17.99 1.04 -17.79
CA LYS A 180 19.04 0.19 -17.26
C LYS A 180 18.59 -0.34 -15.92
N PRO A 181 18.67 -1.65 -15.66
CA PRO A 181 18.34 -2.17 -14.32
C PRO A 181 19.26 -1.51 -13.28
N ILE A 182 18.65 -0.91 -12.28
CA ILE A 182 19.36 -0.39 -11.11
C ILE A 182 18.98 -1.31 -9.95
N ILE A 183 19.96 -1.90 -9.28
CA ILE A 183 19.74 -2.96 -8.29
C ILE A 183 18.99 -2.44 -7.08
N ASN A 184 19.00 -1.36 -6.65
CA ASN A 184 18.20 -0.75 -5.58
C ASN A 184 18.58 0.72 -5.46
N ILE A 185 17.66 1.59 -5.75
CA ILE A 185 17.91 3.03 -5.74
C ILE A 185 18.34 3.52 -4.34
N GLU A 186 17.86 2.86 -3.30
CA GLU A 186 18.20 3.18 -1.91
C GLU A 186 19.65 2.86 -1.51
N ASN A 187 20.33 2.03 -2.29
CA ASN A 187 21.74 1.69 -2.05
C ASN A 187 22.72 2.59 -2.84
N HIS A 188 22.21 3.58 -3.54
CA HIS A 188 23.00 4.55 -4.28
C HIS A 188 23.18 5.85 -3.49
N ASP A 189 23.22 5.76 -2.18
CA ASP A 189 23.66 6.89 -1.37
C ASP A 189 25.13 7.16 -1.66
N THR A 190 25.31 8.22 -2.29
CA THR A 190 26.42 9.13 -2.60
C THR A 190 27.62 9.05 -1.69
#